data_76fdd658b58789f0be9e0a4f136018fa
#
_entry.id   76fdd658b58789f0be9e0a4f136018fa
#
_cell.length_a   1.000
_cell.length_b   1.000
_cell.length_c   1.000
_cell.angle_alpha   90.00
_cell.angle_beta   90.00
_cell.angle_gamma   90.00
#
_symmetry.space_group_name_H-M   'P 1'
#
loop_
_entity.id
_entity.type
_entity.pdbx_description
1 polymer ?
#
loop_
_entity_poly.entity_id
_entity_poly.type
_entity_poly.pdbx_seq_one_letter_code
_entity_poly.pdbx_strand_id
1 'polypeptide(L)'
;MFSFKRSLIALVGLVVIVGALATLMPLVGRGQGQAPFGPRKFYLTQTTHDGGQALTACAEGYHMASLWEIHDPSNLSYDRTLGLTRADSGFGPTFSDGWIRTGFTPSGTLQAGLGNCQTWTSANGSDAGTTVALPADWNSTNVTPISPWNAGAFHCNQPLNVWCVQD
;
A
#
# COMPACT_ATOMS: atom_id res chain seq x y z
N MET A 1 -46.31 -47.26 -39.69
CA MET A 1 -45.81 -45.99 -40.24
C MET A 1 -46.25 -44.82 -39.33
N PHE A 2 -46.04 -44.96 -38.07
CA PHE A 2 -46.43 -43.99 -37.07
C PHE A 2 -45.34 -43.98 -35.98
N SER A 3 -44.46 -43.03 -35.96
CA SER A 3 -43.68 -42.71 -34.75
C SER A 3 -42.58 -41.65 -34.95
N PHE A 4 -42.18 -41.37 -36.19
CA PHE A 4 -41.03 -40.50 -36.44
C PHE A 4 -41.35 -39.00 -36.30
N LYS A 5 -42.58 -38.57 -36.54
CA LYS A 5 -42.92 -37.14 -36.47
C LYS A 5 -43.03 -36.60 -35.03
N ARG A 6 -43.43 -37.43 -34.06
CA ARG A 6 -43.57 -36.99 -32.66
C ARG A 6 -42.24 -36.82 -31.94
N SER A 7 -41.26 -37.64 -32.29
CA SER A 7 -39.90 -37.55 -31.70
C SER A 7 -39.14 -36.29 -32.15
N LEU A 8 -39.37 -35.87 -33.42
CA LEU A 8 -38.67 -34.69 -33.94
C LEU A 8 -39.15 -33.40 -33.28
N ILE A 9 -40.46 -33.28 -32.99
CA ILE A 9 -41.01 -32.11 -32.31
C ILE A 9 -40.52 -32.03 -30.85
N ALA A 10 -40.40 -33.16 -30.17
CA ALA A 10 -39.91 -33.23 -28.81
C ALA A 10 -38.40 -32.83 -28.74
N LEU A 11 -37.62 -33.23 -29.74
CA LEU A 11 -36.19 -32.92 -29.78
C LEU A 11 -35.92 -31.44 -30.08
N VAL A 12 -36.72 -30.84 -30.99
CA VAL A 12 -36.63 -29.40 -31.28
C VAL A 12 -37.07 -28.55 -30.09
N GLY A 13 -38.14 -28.98 -29.40
CA GLY A 13 -38.59 -28.31 -28.18
C GLY A 13 -37.57 -28.32 -27.06
N LEU A 14 -36.86 -29.44 -26.86
CA LEU A 14 -35.84 -29.58 -25.83
C LEU A 14 -34.61 -28.71 -26.12
N VAL A 15 -34.20 -28.60 -27.35
CA VAL A 15 -33.04 -27.76 -27.74
C VAL A 15 -33.37 -26.29 -27.54
N VAL A 16 -34.57 -25.84 -27.84
CA VAL A 16 -35.00 -24.44 -27.64
C VAL A 16 -35.07 -24.08 -26.16
N ILE A 17 -35.55 -24.98 -25.30
CA ILE A 17 -35.64 -24.73 -23.86
C ILE A 17 -34.24 -24.69 -23.22
N VAL A 18 -33.32 -25.57 -23.62
CA VAL A 18 -31.95 -25.55 -23.12
C VAL A 18 -31.21 -24.30 -23.61
N GLY A 19 -31.43 -23.87 -24.83
CA GLY A 19 -30.84 -22.63 -25.37
C GLY A 19 -31.36 -21.37 -24.66
N ALA A 20 -32.69 -21.33 -24.33
CA ALA A 20 -33.27 -20.20 -23.62
C ALA A 20 -32.83 -20.10 -22.15
N LEU A 21 -32.59 -21.24 -21.48
CA LEU A 21 -32.08 -21.25 -20.12
C LEU A 21 -30.58 -20.82 -20.03
N ALA A 22 -29.82 -21.09 -21.08
CA ALA A 22 -28.39 -20.66 -21.13
C ALA A 22 -28.24 -19.13 -21.29
N THR A 23 -29.24 -18.46 -21.87
CA THR A 23 -29.20 -17.00 -22.05
C THR A 23 -29.74 -16.22 -20.86
N LEU A 24 -30.36 -16.89 -19.88
CA LEU A 24 -30.91 -16.30 -18.66
C LEU A 24 -30.07 -16.51 -17.42
N MET A 25 -28.90 -17.14 -17.55
CA MET A 25 -27.91 -17.03 -16.47
C MET A 25 -27.46 -15.57 -16.40
N PRO A 26 -27.79 -14.82 -15.34
CA PRO A 26 -27.16 -13.55 -15.14
C PRO A 26 -25.66 -13.88 -15.14
N LEU A 27 -24.92 -13.21 -15.96
CA LEU A 27 -23.50 -13.03 -15.75
C LEU A 27 -23.40 -12.46 -14.33
N VAL A 28 -23.35 -13.33 -13.34
CA VAL A 28 -22.75 -13.01 -12.05
C VAL A 28 -21.31 -12.70 -12.44
N GLY A 29 -21.15 -11.45 -12.87
CA GLY A 29 -19.84 -10.87 -13.01
C GLY A 29 -19.18 -11.21 -11.70
N ARG A 30 -18.19 -12.08 -11.71
CA ARG A 30 -17.19 -12.09 -10.67
C ARG A 30 -16.76 -10.64 -10.62
N GLY A 31 -17.29 -9.93 -9.64
CA GLY A 31 -16.70 -8.70 -9.18
C GLY A 31 -15.32 -9.10 -8.66
N GLN A 32 -14.41 -9.34 -9.58
CA GLN A 32 -13.06 -9.05 -9.31
C GLN A 32 -13.12 -7.56 -8.99
N GLY A 33 -12.98 -7.25 -7.70
CA GLY A 33 -12.70 -5.90 -7.27
C GLY A 33 -11.38 -5.53 -7.93
N GLN A 34 -11.49 -5.21 -9.20
CA GLN A 34 -10.47 -4.51 -9.92
C GLN A 34 -10.47 -3.17 -9.22
N ALA A 35 -9.44 -2.96 -8.42
CA ALA A 35 -9.16 -1.63 -7.93
C ALA A 35 -9.26 -0.73 -9.17
N PRO A 36 -10.18 0.20 -9.24
CA PRO A 36 -10.50 0.92 -10.48
C PRO A 36 -9.37 1.83 -10.93
N PHE A 37 -8.27 1.82 -10.23
CA PHE A 37 -7.13 2.70 -10.40
C PHE A 37 -5.85 1.88 -10.29
N GLY A 38 -4.85 2.25 -11.06
CA GLY A 38 -3.52 1.65 -11.06
C GLY A 38 -2.88 1.57 -9.66
N PRO A 39 -1.60 1.25 -9.55
CA PRO A 39 -0.95 1.10 -8.26
C PRO A 39 -1.15 2.36 -7.41
N ARG A 40 -1.49 2.18 -6.12
CA ARG A 40 -1.64 3.28 -5.16
C ARG A 40 -0.37 4.11 -5.14
N LYS A 41 -0.52 5.41 -5.06
CA LYS A 41 0.63 6.30 -4.95
C LYS A 41 1.15 6.34 -3.52
N PHE A 42 2.45 6.51 -3.39
CA PHE A 42 3.10 6.76 -2.09
C PHE A 42 4.24 7.75 -2.27
N TYR A 43 4.61 8.45 -1.20
CA TYR A 43 5.73 9.37 -1.22
C TYR A 43 6.31 9.61 0.18
N LEU A 44 7.54 10.11 0.24
CA LEU A 44 8.15 10.65 1.44
C LEU A 44 8.02 12.17 1.40
N THR A 45 7.49 12.82 2.43
CA THR A 45 7.27 14.28 2.43
C THR A 45 8.57 15.04 2.15
N GLN A 46 8.46 16.18 1.49
CA GLN A 46 9.60 17.08 1.26
C GLN A 46 9.97 17.87 2.51
N THR A 47 9.00 18.11 3.39
CA THR A 47 9.16 18.78 4.68
C THR A 47 9.32 17.76 5.80
N THR A 48 10.00 18.17 6.86
CA THR A 48 10.20 17.36 8.06
C THR A 48 9.18 17.73 9.13
N HIS A 49 8.82 16.77 9.96
CA HIS A 49 7.80 16.86 11.00
C HIS A 49 8.28 16.09 12.23
N ASP A 50 7.96 16.58 13.41
CA ASP A 50 8.10 15.80 14.64
C ASP A 50 7.03 14.71 14.76
N GLY A 51 7.17 13.82 15.74
CA GLY A 51 6.23 12.73 15.91
C GLY A 51 4.78 13.15 16.18
N GLY A 52 4.58 14.30 16.81
CA GLY A 52 3.24 14.86 17.10
C GLY A 52 2.55 15.46 15.87
N GLN A 53 3.31 15.75 14.82
CA GLN A 53 2.82 16.33 13.56
C GLN A 53 2.67 15.29 12.44
N ALA A 54 3.24 14.11 12.62
CA ALA A 54 3.38 13.12 11.54
C ALA A 54 2.04 12.66 10.93
N LEU A 55 0.96 12.54 11.73
CA LEU A 55 -0.36 12.13 11.24
C LEU A 55 -0.99 13.11 10.25
N THR A 56 -0.66 14.39 10.35
CA THR A 56 -1.24 15.45 9.52
C THR A 56 -0.29 15.99 8.47
N ALA A 57 0.85 15.34 8.29
CA ALA A 57 1.90 15.78 7.37
C ALA A 57 1.60 15.50 5.89
N CYS A 58 0.71 14.56 5.61
CA CYS A 58 0.40 14.11 4.27
C CYS A 58 -0.56 15.07 3.55
N ALA A 59 -0.43 15.17 2.24
CA ALA A 59 -1.33 15.94 1.39
C ALA A 59 -2.75 15.37 1.42
N GLU A 60 -3.73 16.17 1.02
CA GLU A 60 -5.12 15.74 0.86
C GLU A 60 -5.23 14.52 -0.06
N GLY A 61 -6.04 13.53 0.33
CA GLY A 61 -6.16 12.24 -0.35
C GLY A 61 -5.02 11.26 -0.05
N TYR A 62 -4.20 11.57 0.97
CA TYR A 62 -3.15 10.70 1.47
C TYR A 62 -3.18 10.69 3.00
N HIS A 63 -2.74 9.59 3.56
CA HIS A 63 -2.53 9.48 5.00
C HIS A 63 -1.13 8.97 5.33
N MET A 64 -0.70 9.14 6.58
CA MET A 64 0.55 8.58 7.07
C MET A 64 0.55 7.06 6.91
N ALA A 65 1.46 6.55 6.11
CA ALA A 65 1.56 5.13 5.80
C ALA A 65 1.79 4.27 7.04
N SER A 66 1.23 3.09 7.03
CA SER A 66 1.66 2.01 7.91
C SER A 66 2.72 1.13 7.23
N LEU A 67 3.54 0.46 8.02
CA LEU A 67 4.53 -0.48 7.48
C LEU A 67 3.88 -1.58 6.63
N TRP A 68 2.66 -2.00 6.98
CA TRP A 68 1.90 -3.00 6.25
C TRP A 68 1.49 -2.55 4.86
N GLU A 69 1.15 -1.27 4.68
CA GLU A 69 0.73 -0.71 3.40
C GLU A 69 1.88 -0.60 2.41
N ILE A 70 3.08 -0.24 2.89
CA ILE A 70 4.25 -0.07 2.01
C ILE A 70 5.15 -1.29 1.94
N HIS A 71 4.85 -2.36 2.70
CA HIS A 71 5.68 -3.57 2.74
C HIS A 71 5.77 -4.27 1.39
N ASP A 72 4.70 -4.26 0.62
CA ASP A 72 4.70 -4.78 -0.75
C ASP A 72 4.67 -3.63 -1.78
N PRO A 73 5.83 -3.21 -2.30
CA PRO A 73 5.91 -2.13 -3.26
C PRO A 73 5.39 -2.49 -4.66
N SER A 74 5.04 -3.75 -4.94
CA SER A 74 4.58 -4.19 -6.27
C SER A 74 3.29 -3.50 -6.72
N ASN A 75 2.47 -3.07 -5.76
CA ASN A 75 1.21 -2.36 -5.98
C ASN A 75 1.30 -0.86 -5.68
N LEU A 76 2.52 -0.34 -5.57
CA LEU A 76 2.78 1.05 -5.24
C LEU A 76 3.51 1.76 -6.37
N SER A 77 3.24 3.05 -6.53
CA SER A 77 3.91 3.95 -7.47
C SER A 77 4.35 5.21 -6.74
N TYR A 78 5.63 5.57 -6.86
CA TYR A 78 6.15 6.75 -6.17
C TYR A 78 5.64 8.05 -6.81
N ASP A 79 5.02 8.92 -5.99
CA ASP A 79 4.59 10.25 -6.43
C ASP A 79 5.75 11.24 -6.37
N ARG A 80 6.36 11.51 -7.50
CA ARG A 80 7.52 12.42 -7.62
C ARG A 80 7.17 13.89 -7.49
N THR A 81 5.90 14.24 -7.60
CA THR A 81 5.44 15.62 -7.48
C THR A 81 5.36 16.04 -6.02
N LEU A 82 4.85 15.15 -5.18
CA LEU A 82 4.70 15.36 -3.75
C LEU A 82 5.93 14.92 -2.95
N GLY A 83 6.67 13.94 -3.47
CA GLY A 83 7.71 13.26 -2.73
C GLY A 83 9.10 13.86 -2.87
N LEU A 84 9.89 13.65 -1.84
CA LEU A 84 11.33 13.89 -1.84
C LEU A 84 12.01 12.92 -2.81
N THR A 85 12.87 13.42 -3.70
CA THR A 85 13.58 12.63 -4.68
C THR A 85 15.09 12.78 -4.53
N ARG A 86 15.85 11.75 -4.93
CA ARG A 86 17.29 11.87 -5.12
C ARG A 86 17.58 12.45 -6.49
N ALA A 87 18.43 13.45 -6.54
CA ALA A 87 18.87 14.05 -7.80
C ALA A 87 19.60 13.06 -8.72
N ASP A 88 20.26 12.06 -8.14
CA ASP A 88 21.08 11.05 -8.82
C ASP A 88 20.31 9.79 -9.23
N SER A 89 19.08 9.57 -8.75
CA SER A 89 18.31 8.35 -8.95
C SER A 89 17.12 8.49 -9.91
N GLY A 90 17.13 9.51 -10.74
CA GLY A 90 16.15 9.65 -11.81
C GLY A 90 14.71 9.75 -11.31
N PHE A 91 14.46 10.53 -10.28
CA PHE A 91 13.12 10.80 -9.74
C PHE A 91 12.46 9.66 -8.96
N GLY A 92 13.21 8.65 -8.56
CA GLY A 92 12.77 7.61 -7.64
C GLY A 92 12.73 8.09 -6.19
N PRO A 93 12.26 7.25 -5.27
CA PRO A 93 12.29 7.57 -3.85
C PRO A 93 13.73 7.74 -3.34
N THR A 94 13.88 8.58 -2.31
CA THR A 94 15.14 8.77 -1.59
C THR A 94 15.37 7.65 -0.57
N PHE A 95 16.61 7.55 -0.06
CA PHE A 95 16.95 6.64 1.05
C PHE A 95 16.79 7.29 2.44
N SER A 96 16.23 8.51 2.51
CA SER A 96 16.02 9.20 3.79
C SER A 96 15.03 8.46 4.68
N ASP A 97 15.29 8.53 5.99
CA ASP A 97 14.36 8.01 6.99
C ASP A 97 13.06 8.80 7.00
N GLY A 98 11.96 8.09 7.14
CA GLY A 98 10.64 8.68 7.30
C GLY A 98 9.84 7.99 8.39
N TRP A 99 9.07 8.79 9.14
CA TRP A 99 8.12 8.28 10.10
C TRP A 99 7.11 7.34 9.45
N ILE A 100 6.79 6.24 10.14
CA ILE A 100 5.83 5.25 9.67
C ILE A 100 5.06 4.63 10.84
N ARG A 101 3.76 4.39 10.66
CA ARG A 101 2.95 3.68 11.65
C ARG A 101 3.26 2.19 11.62
N THR A 102 3.43 1.60 12.79
CA THR A 102 3.60 0.14 12.90
C THR A 102 2.33 -0.55 13.41
N GLY A 103 1.42 0.20 14.02
CA GLY A 103 0.19 -0.33 14.61
C GLY A 103 0.41 -1.16 15.87
N PHE A 104 1.63 -1.16 16.41
CA PHE A 104 1.96 -2.09 17.49
C PHE A 104 1.65 -1.54 18.88
N THR A 105 2.28 -0.49 19.30
CA THR A 105 2.06 0.08 20.65
C THR A 105 2.22 1.59 20.66
N PRO A 106 1.50 2.31 21.51
CA PRO A 106 1.76 3.74 21.72
C PRO A 106 3.12 4.01 22.36
N SER A 107 3.79 2.98 22.90
CA SER A 107 4.99 3.08 23.72
C SER A 107 6.07 3.99 23.13
N GLY A 108 6.72 4.73 24.01
CA GLY A 108 7.88 5.55 23.71
C GLY A 108 9.21 4.78 23.68
N THR A 109 9.21 3.48 23.40
CA THR A 109 10.46 2.72 23.37
C THR A 109 11.29 3.04 22.12
N LEU A 110 12.58 3.26 22.30
CA LEU A 110 13.54 3.49 21.23
C LEU A 110 13.97 2.17 20.58
N GLN A 111 12.99 1.47 20.05
CA GLN A 111 13.20 0.19 19.36
C GLN A 111 12.43 0.20 18.04
N ALA A 112 13.12 -0.09 16.96
CA ALA A 112 12.52 -0.15 15.62
C ALA A 112 11.32 -1.10 15.58
N GLY A 113 10.23 -0.65 14.99
CA GLY A 113 8.98 -1.40 14.89
C GLY A 113 8.06 -1.32 16.10
N LEU A 114 8.49 -0.81 17.24
CA LEU A 114 7.69 -0.75 18.46
C LEU A 114 7.20 0.68 18.79
N GLY A 115 8.03 1.68 18.63
CA GLY A 115 7.68 3.06 18.97
C GLY A 115 6.71 3.70 17.97
N ASN A 116 5.70 4.43 18.44
CA ASN A 116 4.74 5.18 17.64
C ASN A 116 4.42 6.55 18.27
N CYS A 117 5.39 7.22 18.90
CA CYS A 117 5.26 8.57 19.46
C CYS A 117 3.95 8.80 20.22
N GLN A 118 3.57 7.89 21.12
CA GLN A 118 2.29 7.91 21.84
C GLN A 118 1.10 7.99 20.88
N THR A 119 1.05 7.07 19.92
CA THR A 119 0.08 7.09 18.81
C THR A 119 0.15 8.35 17.96
N TRP A 120 1.37 8.85 17.74
CA TRP A 120 1.67 10.03 16.91
C TRP A 120 1.05 11.33 17.44
N THR A 121 1.02 11.43 18.76
CA THR A 121 0.54 12.64 19.46
C THR A 121 1.65 13.34 20.26
N SER A 122 2.84 12.72 20.36
CA SER A 122 3.95 13.22 21.15
C SER A 122 5.07 13.78 20.27
N ALA A 123 5.54 14.97 20.64
CA ALA A 123 6.79 15.57 20.18
C ALA A 123 7.86 15.55 21.28
N ASN A 124 7.75 14.68 22.29
CA ASN A 124 8.66 14.65 23.41
C ASN A 124 9.90 13.80 23.07
N GLY A 125 11.08 14.30 23.43
CA GLY A 125 12.34 13.58 23.27
C GLY A 125 12.52 12.34 24.16
N SER A 126 11.64 12.10 25.13
CA SER A 126 11.61 10.85 25.89
C SER A 126 10.82 9.72 25.19
N ASP A 127 9.97 10.08 24.24
CA ASP A 127 9.21 9.14 23.43
C ASP A 127 9.95 8.83 22.13
N ALA A 128 9.68 7.69 21.54
CA ALA A 128 10.26 7.30 20.26
C ALA A 128 9.20 6.82 19.28
N GLY A 129 9.50 7.00 18.00
CA GLY A 129 8.72 6.51 16.89
C GLY A 129 9.55 5.67 15.94
N THR A 130 8.88 4.83 15.19
CA THR A 130 9.51 4.01 14.15
C THR A 130 9.67 4.80 12.87
N THR A 131 10.84 4.62 12.24
CA THR A 131 11.12 5.11 10.89
C THR A 131 11.49 3.96 9.97
N VAL A 132 11.34 4.17 8.69
CA VAL A 132 11.90 3.29 7.67
C VAL A 132 12.56 4.12 6.58
N ALA A 133 13.59 3.52 5.97
CA ALA A 133 14.26 4.06 4.81
C ALA A 133 14.41 2.97 3.74
N LEU A 134 14.40 3.37 2.47
CA LEU A 134 14.85 2.49 1.39
C LEU A 134 16.37 2.39 1.43
N PRO A 135 16.96 1.24 1.07
CA PRO A 135 18.41 1.12 1.01
C PRO A 135 19.00 2.07 -0.02
N ALA A 136 20.16 2.64 0.32
CA ALA A 136 20.88 3.56 -0.57
C ALA A 136 21.45 2.85 -1.80
N ASP A 137 21.78 1.57 -1.67
CA ASP A 137 22.44 0.78 -2.71
C ASP A 137 21.77 -0.60 -2.83
N TRP A 138 21.10 -0.80 -3.94
CA TRP A 138 20.44 -2.07 -4.29
C TRP A 138 21.39 -3.09 -4.94
N ASN A 139 22.60 -2.65 -5.34
CA ASN A 139 23.59 -3.46 -6.03
C ASN A 139 24.76 -3.89 -5.13
N SER A 140 24.70 -3.56 -3.84
CA SER A 140 25.77 -3.91 -2.91
C SER A 140 25.92 -5.44 -2.84
N THR A 141 27.07 -5.92 -3.26
CA THR A 141 27.48 -7.32 -3.13
C THR A 141 27.91 -7.69 -1.71
N ASN A 142 27.90 -6.75 -0.79
CA ASN A 142 28.22 -6.96 0.62
C ASN A 142 27.01 -7.53 1.36
N VAL A 143 26.76 -8.76 1.10
CA VAL A 143 26.35 -9.93 1.89
C VAL A 143 25.31 -9.83 3.01
N THR A 144 24.66 -8.76 3.23
CA THR A 144 23.43 -8.79 4.02
C THR A 144 22.25 -8.82 3.06
N PRO A 145 21.27 -9.70 3.25
CA PRO A 145 20.08 -9.68 2.42
C PRO A 145 19.51 -8.27 2.49
N ILE A 146 19.45 -7.60 1.34
CA ILE A 146 18.92 -6.25 1.24
C ILE A 146 17.44 -6.35 1.58
N SER A 147 17.08 -5.87 2.75
CA SER A 147 15.68 -5.65 3.07
C SER A 147 15.17 -4.48 2.22
N PRO A 148 13.98 -4.58 1.64
CA PRO A 148 13.38 -3.45 0.92
C PRO A 148 13.19 -2.22 1.82
N TRP A 149 13.12 -2.43 3.14
CA TRP A 149 12.99 -1.38 4.13
C TRP A 149 13.94 -1.60 5.30
N ASN A 150 14.75 -0.59 5.58
CA ASN A 150 15.56 -0.55 6.80
C ASN A 150 14.76 0.17 7.88
N ALA A 151 14.42 -0.53 8.96
CA ALA A 151 13.71 0.06 10.08
C ALA A 151 14.67 0.65 11.12
N GLY A 152 14.35 1.85 11.58
CA GLY A 152 15.02 2.57 12.66
C GLY A 152 14.02 3.02 13.73
N ALA A 153 14.54 3.64 14.78
CA ALA A 153 13.76 4.32 15.79
C ALA A 153 14.45 5.64 16.15
N PHE A 154 13.67 6.70 16.24
CA PHE A 154 14.13 8.04 16.59
C PHE A 154 13.26 8.65 17.69
N HIS A 155 13.82 9.58 18.44
CA HIS A 155 13.06 10.35 19.41
C HIS A 155 12.01 11.23 18.71
N CYS A 156 10.82 11.33 19.32
CA CYS A 156 9.66 11.97 18.68
C CYS A 156 9.81 13.49 18.47
N ASN A 157 10.79 14.12 19.11
CA ASN A 157 11.16 15.52 18.87
C ASN A 157 12.08 15.72 17.65
N GLN A 158 12.51 14.65 16.98
CA GLN A 158 13.37 14.77 15.79
C GLN A 158 12.52 15.17 14.57
N PRO A 159 12.96 16.19 13.81
CA PRO A 159 12.28 16.56 12.58
C PRO A 159 12.67 15.59 11.44
N LEU A 160 11.78 14.67 11.11
CA LEU A 160 11.96 13.68 10.03
C LEU A 160 10.85 13.81 9.00
N ASN A 161 11.11 13.29 7.81
CA ASN A 161 10.09 13.16 6.77
C ASN A 161 9.02 12.13 7.18
N VAL A 162 7.90 12.09 6.48
CA VAL A 162 6.78 11.17 6.75
C VAL A 162 6.45 10.39 5.49
N TRP A 163 6.34 9.08 5.61
CA TRP A 163 5.83 8.24 4.53
C TRP A 163 4.31 8.39 4.43
N CYS A 164 3.84 8.71 3.24
CA CYS A 164 2.44 8.91 2.92
C CYS A 164 2.00 7.93 1.84
N VAL A 165 0.77 7.42 1.96
CA VAL A 165 0.16 6.53 0.97
C VAL A 165 -1.24 7.04 0.64
N GLN A 166 -1.62 6.89 -0.61
CA GLN A 166 -2.92 7.33 -1.14
C GLN A 166 -4.08 6.55 -0.49
N ASP A 167 -5.18 7.24 -0.18
CA ASP A 167 -6.41 6.70 0.42
C ASP A 167 -7.12 5.68 -0.49
#